data_fec754dc15bb642d1cb8d0437673dcfe
#
_entry.id   fec754dc15bb642d1cb8d0437673dcfe
#
_cell.length_a   1.000
_cell.length_b   1.000
_cell.length_c   1.000
_cell.angle_alpha   90.00
_cell.angle_beta   90.00
_cell.angle_gamma   90.00
#
_symmetry.space_group_name_H-M   'P 1'
#
loop_
_entity.id
_entity.type
_entity.pdbx_description
1 polymer ?
#
loop_
_entity_poly.entity_id
_entity_poly.type
_entity_poly.pdbx_seq_one_letter_code
_entity_poly.pdbx_strand_id
1 'polypeptide(L)'
;MLPEYHRSTTGLLWLTTYKPNNILSVSGGVRYDYGYIGISPHEDVYLADYLRRQGYDDEQVESYKWNSHAVRKHFGDYSFSLGLVWTPSVQHMVKVNIGRSFRLPGANELAANGVHHGTFRHEQGDASLKSEQGWQMDASYNLRYHGLSVSVSPFVSWFSNYIFLRPTGEWSVLPHAGQIYRYTGAEALFAGTEATIDIHFLRSFNYRISGEYVYTYN
;
A
#
# COMPACT_ATOMS: atom_id res chain seq x y z
N MET A 1 18.55 -3.87 -2.48
CA MET A 1 18.73 -5.33 -2.63
C MET A 1 17.56 -6.05 -1.97
N LEU A 2 16.99 -7.08 -2.58
CA LEU A 2 15.92 -7.87 -1.96
C LEU A 2 16.57 -9.00 -1.15
N PRO A 3 16.29 -9.14 0.16
CA PRO A 3 16.81 -10.25 0.96
C PRO A 3 16.30 -11.60 0.47
N GLU A 4 17.05 -12.68 0.72
CA GLU A 4 16.54 -14.03 0.56
C GLU A 4 15.50 -14.31 1.64
N TYR A 5 14.32 -14.74 1.24
CA TYR A 5 13.21 -14.97 2.18
C TYR A 5 12.29 -16.10 1.75
N HIS A 6 11.63 -16.69 2.73
CA HIS A 6 10.50 -17.58 2.55
C HIS A 6 9.26 -16.97 3.18
N ARG A 7 8.14 -16.95 2.44
CA ARG A 7 6.85 -16.46 2.92
C ARG A 7 5.77 -17.46 2.59
N SER A 8 4.91 -17.73 3.58
CA SER A 8 3.68 -18.49 3.40
C SER A 8 2.50 -17.71 3.95
N THR A 9 1.36 -17.77 3.25
CA THR A 9 0.11 -17.14 3.70
C THR A 9 -1.04 -18.10 3.47
N THR A 10 -1.96 -18.16 4.43
CA THR A 10 -3.19 -18.93 4.35
C THR A 10 -4.34 -18.05 4.80
N GLY A 11 -5.46 -18.06 4.09
CA GLY A 11 -6.61 -17.24 4.43
C GLY A 11 -7.92 -17.97 4.23
N LEU A 12 -8.89 -17.62 5.07
CA LEU A 12 -10.28 -18.04 4.97
C LEU A 12 -11.14 -16.84 4.60
N LEU A 13 -12.02 -17.02 3.63
CA LEU A 13 -12.83 -15.96 3.03
C LEU A 13 -14.29 -16.40 3.02
N TRP A 14 -15.18 -15.48 3.39
CA TRP A 14 -16.63 -15.59 3.16
C TRP A 14 -17.13 -14.33 2.46
N LEU A 15 -17.90 -14.54 1.37
CA LEU A 15 -18.53 -13.47 0.61
C LEU A 15 -20.01 -13.76 0.47
N THR A 16 -20.83 -12.73 0.50
CA THR A 16 -22.26 -12.82 0.29
C THR A 16 -22.79 -11.62 -0.48
N THR A 17 -23.85 -11.85 -1.26
CA THR A 17 -24.59 -10.78 -1.92
C THR A 17 -26.09 -11.05 -1.72
N TYR A 18 -26.80 -10.02 -1.27
CA TYR A 18 -28.24 -10.05 -1.08
C TYR A 18 -28.91 -8.99 -1.96
N LYS A 19 -29.89 -9.42 -2.75
CA LYS A 19 -30.66 -8.55 -3.64
C LYS A 19 -32.15 -8.64 -3.24
N PRO A 20 -32.61 -7.75 -2.35
CA PRO A 20 -34.01 -7.75 -1.93
C PRO A 20 -34.97 -7.42 -3.08
N ASN A 21 -34.53 -6.68 -4.08
CA ASN A 21 -35.27 -6.32 -5.28
C ASN A 21 -34.32 -5.94 -6.42
N ASN A 22 -34.87 -5.53 -7.57
CA ASN A 22 -34.09 -5.18 -8.77
C ASN A 22 -33.34 -3.84 -8.69
N ILE A 23 -33.66 -3.00 -7.68
CA ILE A 23 -33.05 -1.66 -7.52
C ILE A 23 -32.02 -1.61 -6.42
N LEU A 24 -31.93 -2.62 -5.57
CA LEU A 24 -31.02 -2.64 -4.41
C LEU A 24 -30.21 -3.94 -4.37
N SER A 25 -28.92 -3.82 -4.23
CA SER A 25 -28.00 -4.92 -3.98
C SER A 25 -27.06 -4.55 -2.82
N VAL A 26 -26.96 -5.45 -1.86
CA VAL A 26 -26.03 -5.34 -0.74
C VAL A 26 -25.05 -6.50 -0.83
N SER A 27 -23.75 -6.21 -0.75
CA SER A 27 -22.69 -7.22 -0.73
C SER A 27 -21.83 -7.06 0.50
N GLY A 28 -21.38 -8.17 1.06
CA GLY A 28 -20.50 -8.16 2.22
C GLY A 28 -19.51 -9.30 2.17
N GLY A 29 -18.35 -9.08 2.76
CA GLY A 29 -17.33 -10.10 2.86
C GLY A 29 -16.44 -9.89 4.06
N VAL A 30 -15.92 -10.99 4.58
CA VAL A 30 -14.95 -11.02 5.65
C VAL A 30 -13.87 -12.04 5.29
N ARG A 31 -12.63 -11.71 5.61
CA ARG A 31 -11.48 -12.58 5.39
C ARG A 31 -10.53 -12.47 6.58
N TYR A 32 -10.01 -13.61 7.02
CA TYR A 32 -8.90 -13.69 7.95
C TYR A 32 -7.71 -14.33 7.25
N ASP A 33 -6.54 -13.74 7.41
CA ASP A 33 -5.29 -14.27 6.88
C ASP A 33 -4.28 -14.46 8.00
N TYR A 34 -3.58 -15.59 7.91
CA TYR A 34 -2.40 -15.87 8.70
C TYR A 34 -1.19 -15.96 7.77
N GLY A 35 -0.11 -15.27 8.13
CA GLY A 35 1.12 -15.22 7.36
C GLY A 35 2.35 -15.48 8.20
N TYR A 36 3.33 -16.14 7.59
CA TYR A 36 4.67 -16.33 8.12
C TYR A 36 5.68 -15.78 7.14
N ILE A 37 6.70 -15.10 7.64
CA ILE A 37 7.88 -14.69 6.88
C ILE A 37 9.15 -15.05 7.65
N GLY A 38 10.08 -15.73 6.96
CA GLY A 38 11.42 -16.00 7.40
C GLY A 38 12.40 -15.38 6.43
N ILE A 39 13.31 -14.55 6.92
CA ILE A 39 14.33 -13.84 6.15
C ILE A 39 15.68 -14.32 6.61
N SER A 40 16.54 -14.72 5.66
CA SER A 40 17.89 -15.14 5.92
C SER A 40 18.82 -13.93 6.08
N PRO A 41 19.76 -13.95 7.03
CA PRO A 41 20.78 -12.92 7.09
C PRO A 41 21.72 -13.06 5.90
N HIS A 42 22.18 -11.95 5.34
CA HIS A 42 23.16 -11.95 4.27
C HIS A 42 24.30 -10.98 4.61
N GLU A 43 25.49 -11.54 4.83
CA GLU A 43 26.71 -10.81 5.11
C GLU A 43 27.46 -10.53 3.80
N ASP A 44 27.87 -9.29 3.60
CA ASP A 44 28.76 -8.90 2.50
C ASP A 44 30.20 -8.86 2.99
N VAL A 45 30.89 -9.97 2.81
CA VAL A 45 32.29 -10.13 3.24
C VAL A 45 33.23 -9.13 2.54
N TYR A 46 32.95 -8.82 1.27
CA TYR A 46 33.76 -7.85 0.51
C TYR A 46 33.57 -6.42 1.04
N LEU A 47 32.36 -6.08 1.41
CA LEU A 47 32.06 -4.80 2.05
C LEU A 47 32.72 -4.68 3.42
N ALA A 48 32.67 -5.74 4.23
CA ALA A 48 33.35 -5.77 5.53
C ALA A 48 34.87 -5.51 5.41
N ASP A 49 35.53 -6.17 4.46
CA ASP A 49 36.95 -5.96 4.19
C ASP A 49 37.25 -4.58 3.66
N TYR A 50 36.40 -4.05 2.79
CA TYR A 50 36.51 -2.69 2.28
C TYR A 50 36.43 -1.66 3.41
N LEU A 51 35.45 -1.73 4.29
CA LEU A 51 35.27 -0.79 5.40
C LEU A 51 36.47 -0.83 6.37
N ARG A 52 37.00 -2.02 6.71
CA ARG A 52 38.22 -2.14 7.54
C ARG A 52 39.43 -1.46 6.89
N ARG A 53 39.61 -1.61 5.58
CA ARG A 53 40.71 -0.93 4.84
C ARG A 53 40.55 0.59 4.82
N GLN A 54 39.32 1.09 4.89
CA GLN A 54 39.03 2.54 4.97
C GLN A 54 39.19 3.10 6.41
N GLY A 55 39.49 2.24 7.40
CA GLY A 55 39.72 2.66 8.75
C GLY A 55 38.46 2.80 9.62
N TYR A 56 37.34 2.23 9.20
CA TYR A 56 36.13 2.13 10.02
C TYR A 56 36.39 1.20 11.20
N ASP A 57 35.80 1.52 12.36
CA ASP A 57 35.88 0.70 13.55
C ASP A 57 35.02 -0.57 13.44
N ASP A 58 35.25 -1.53 14.34
CA ASP A 58 34.58 -2.82 14.31
C ASP A 58 33.07 -2.70 14.52
N GLU A 59 32.57 -1.70 15.25
CA GLU A 59 31.16 -1.46 15.47
C GLU A 59 30.48 -1.00 14.17
N GLN A 60 31.13 -0.08 13.47
CA GLN A 60 30.65 0.40 12.17
C GLN A 60 30.69 -0.70 11.12
N VAL A 61 31.77 -1.49 11.05
CA VAL A 61 31.86 -2.64 10.14
C VAL A 61 30.76 -3.63 10.44
N GLU A 62 30.52 -3.98 11.71
CA GLU A 62 29.44 -4.91 12.11
C GLU A 62 28.06 -4.42 11.72
N SER A 63 27.80 -3.11 11.84
CA SER A 63 26.53 -2.48 11.46
C SER A 63 26.27 -2.53 9.97
N TYR A 64 27.27 -2.32 9.13
CA TYR A 64 27.08 -2.14 7.68
C TYR A 64 27.37 -3.37 6.83
N LYS A 65 28.09 -4.37 7.36
CA LYS A 65 28.39 -5.60 6.59
C LYS A 65 27.17 -6.46 6.25
N TRP A 66 26.07 -6.30 6.98
CA TRP A 66 24.85 -7.05 6.77
C TRP A 66 23.94 -6.38 5.75
N ASN A 67 23.77 -6.97 4.59
CA ASN A 67 22.78 -6.53 3.59
C ASN A 67 21.34 -6.85 3.99
N SER A 68 21.17 -7.84 4.88
CA SER A 68 19.90 -8.16 5.53
C SER A 68 20.13 -8.84 6.88
N HIS A 69 19.23 -8.58 7.81
CA HIS A 69 19.21 -9.24 9.11
C HIS A 69 18.24 -10.43 9.12
N ALA A 70 18.50 -11.40 10.01
CA ALA A 70 17.59 -12.52 10.22
C ALA A 70 16.28 -12.03 10.84
N VAL A 71 15.16 -12.33 10.20
CA VAL A 71 13.82 -12.04 10.75
C VAL A 71 12.94 -13.27 10.63
N ARG A 72 12.23 -13.61 11.71
CA ARG A 72 11.16 -14.62 11.70
C ARG A 72 9.94 -14.01 12.34
N LYS A 73 8.86 -13.91 11.57
CA LYS A 73 7.68 -13.19 12.04
C LYS A 73 6.40 -13.85 11.56
N HIS A 74 5.42 -13.81 12.44
CA HIS A 74 4.06 -14.29 12.19
C HIS A 74 3.11 -13.10 12.23
N PHE A 75 2.11 -13.13 11.36
CA PHE A 75 1.09 -12.11 11.26
C PHE A 75 -0.27 -12.79 11.21
N GLY A 76 -1.25 -12.21 11.87
CA GLY A 76 -2.65 -12.56 11.73
C GLY A 76 -3.46 -11.29 11.66
N ASP A 77 -4.29 -11.14 10.63
CA ASP A 77 -5.12 -9.96 10.48
C ASP A 77 -6.39 -10.28 9.69
N TYR A 78 -7.39 -9.40 9.79
CA TYR A 78 -8.66 -9.55 9.10
C TYR A 78 -8.94 -8.36 8.21
N SER A 79 -9.63 -8.63 7.12
CA SER A 79 -10.23 -7.61 6.26
C SER A 79 -11.73 -7.86 6.13
N PHE A 80 -12.48 -6.80 5.88
CA PHE A 80 -13.88 -6.90 5.54
C PHE A 80 -14.27 -5.81 4.55
N SER A 81 -15.39 -6.03 3.88
CA SER A 81 -16.03 -5.04 3.02
C SER A 81 -17.54 -5.14 3.12
N LEU A 82 -18.20 -3.99 3.01
CA LEU A 82 -19.65 -3.86 2.86
C LEU A 82 -19.91 -2.90 1.71
N GLY A 83 -20.68 -3.36 0.73
CA GLY A 83 -21.03 -2.60 -0.46
C GLY A 83 -22.54 -2.51 -0.65
N LEU A 84 -23.00 -1.36 -1.13
CA LEU A 84 -24.37 -1.10 -1.49
C LEU A 84 -24.42 -0.56 -2.91
N VAL A 85 -25.29 -1.10 -3.74
CA VAL A 85 -25.65 -0.56 -5.06
C VAL A 85 -27.13 -0.27 -5.06
N TRP A 86 -27.49 0.97 -5.35
CA TRP A 86 -28.85 1.44 -5.46
C TRP A 86 -29.10 2.05 -6.84
N THR A 87 -30.04 1.48 -7.59
CA THR A 87 -30.39 1.89 -8.95
C THR A 87 -31.90 2.22 -9.02
N PRO A 88 -32.28 3.40 -8.49
CA PRO A 88 -33.69 3.78 -8.40
C PRO A 88 -34.36 3.92 -9.77
N SER A 89 -33.60 4.17 -10.81
CA SER A 89 -34.06 4.19 -12.21
C SER A 89 -32.92 3.80 -13.15
N VAL A 90 -33.22 3.65 -14.43
CA VAL A 90 -32.23 3.34 -15.47
C VAL A 90 -31.21 4.48 -15.67
N GLN A 91 -31.54 5.69 -15.21
CA GLN A 91 -30.69 6.87 -15.32
C GLN A 91 -29.75 7.03 -14.13
N HIS A 92 -30.12 6.57 -12.94
CA HIS A 92 -29.42 6.85 -11.69
C HIS A 92 -28.85 5.59 -11.06
N MET A 93 -27.60 5.64 -10.70
CA MET A 93 -26.93 4.58 -9.92
C MET A 93 -26.07 5.22 -8.83
N VAL A 94 -26.24 4.76 -7.60
CA VAL A 94 -25.39 5.09 -6.45
C VAL A 94 -24.72 3.82 -5.98
N LYS A 95 -23.43 3.90 -5.73
CA LYS A 95 -22.65 2.84 -5.05
C LYS A 95 -21.99 3.44 -3.82
N VAL A 96 -21.94 2.67 -2.76
CA VAL A 96 -21.20 3.02 -1.54
C VAL A 96 -20.49 1.75 -1.06
N ASN A 97 -19.22 1.88 -0.73
CA ASN A 97 -18.46 0.81 -0.11
C ASN A 97 -17.75 1.33 1.13
N ILE A 98 -17.64 0.46 2.13
CA ILE A 98 -16.78 0.65 3.28
C ILE A 98 -16.04 -0.64 3.53
N GLY A 99 -14.77 -0.56 3.87
CA GLY A 99 -13.97 -1.73 4.15
C GLY A 99 -12.75 -1.42 5.01
N ARG A 100 -12.24 -2.49 5.60
CA ARG A 100 -10.93 -2.53 6.25
C ARG A 100 -10.04 -3.49 5.47
N SER A 101 -8.86 -3.02 5.13
CA SER A 101 -7.82 -3.81 4.49
C SER A 101 -6.57 -3.87 5.34
N PHE A 102 -5.70 -4.84 5.05
CA PHE A 102 -4.38 -4.90 5.64
C PHE A 102 -3.37 -5.41 4.61
N ARG A 103 -2.10 -5.11 4.86
CA ARG A 103 -0.97 -5.61 4.10
C ARG A 103 0.13 -6.05 5.07
N LEU A 104 0.67 -7.24 4.83
CA LEU A 104 1.85 -7.70 5.58
C LEU A 104 3.10 -7.00 5.06
N PRO A 105 4.03 -6.61 5.95
CA PRO A 105 5.30 -6.01 5.53
C PRO A 105 6.07 -6.91 4.57
N GLY A 106 6.76 -6.30 3.62
CA GLY A 106 7.67 -6.97 2.71
C GLY A 106 9.00 -7.35 3.36
N ALA A 107 9.75 -8.25 2.73
CA ALA A 107 11.05 -8.68 3.24
C ALA A 107 12.06 -7.52 3.32
N ASN A 108 12.06 -6.62 2.32
CA ASN A 108 12.87 -5.40 2.34
C ASN A 108 12.45 -4.44 3.45
N GLU A 109 11.14 -4.28 3.70
CA GLU A 109 10.63 -3.42 4.76
C GLU A 109 11.05 -3.90 6.16
N LEU A 110 11.20 -5.22 6.32
CA LEU A 110 11.57 -5.82 7.60
C LEU A 110 13.08 -5.94 7.83
N ALA A 111 13.89 -6.14 6.79
CA ALA A 111 15.26 -6.60 6.97
C ALA A 111 16.30 -6.01 6.02
N ALA A 112 15.93 -5.14 5.07
CA ALA A 112 16.91 -4.53 4.18
C ALA A 112 17.93 -3.70 4.97
N ASN A 113 19.20 -3.77 4.57
CA ASN A 113 20.24 -2.87 5.04
C ASN A 113 21.30 -2.72 3.96
N GLY A 114 21.11 -1.79 3.04
CA GLY A 114 22.03 -1.62 1.93
C GLY A 114 21.59 -0.62 0.89
N VAL A 115 22.44 -0.45 -0.12
CA VAL A 115 22.24 0.56 -1.17
C VAL A 115 21.27 0.07 -2.23
N HIS A 116 20.23 0.85 -2.48
CA HIS A 116 19.39 0.68 -3.65
C HIS A 116 20.01 1.42 -4.84
N HIS A 117 20.70 0.71 -5.72
CA HIS A 117 21.50 1.29 -6.79
C HIS A 117 20.71 2.18 -7.77
N GLY A 118 19.41 1.92 -7.95
CA GLY A 118 18.58 2.75 -8.84
C GLY A 118 18.28 4.15 -8.31
N THR A 119 18.37 4.35 -7.00
CA THR A 119 18.07 5.63 -6.34
C THR A 119 19.21 6.18 -5.51
N PHE A 120 20.31 5.44 -5.38
CA PHE A 120 21.48 5.75 -4.55
C PHE A 120 21.10 6.04 -3.08
N ARG A 121 20.09 5.36 -2.57
CA ARG A 121 19.64 5.44 -1.18
C ARG A 121 20.16 4.25 -0.40
N HIS A 122 20.57 4.48 0.86
CA HIS A 122 20.75 3.39 1.80
C HIS A 122 19.40 3.12 2.47
N GLU A 123 18.81 1.97 2.22
CA GLU A 123 17.53 1.57 2.77
C GLU A 123 17.73 0.65 3.96
N GLN A 124 17.07 0.98 5.09
CA GLN A 124 17.05 0.19 6.30
C GLN A 124 15.65 -0.30 6.59
N GLY A 125 15.50 -1.60 6.75
CA GLY A 125 14.28 -2.25 7.22
C GLY A 125 14.10 -2.09 8.73
N ASP A 126 12.88 -2.36 9.19
CA ASP A 126 12.54 -2.41 10.61
C ASP A 126 11.77 -3.70 10.92
N ALA A 127 12.44 -4.61 11.64
CA ALA A 127 11.86 -5.89 12.05
C ALA A 127 10.67 -5.72 13.03
N SER A 128 10.49 -4.54 13.63
CA SER A 128 9.39 -4.26 14.54
C SER A 128 8.06 -3.95 13.83
N LEU A 129 8.08 -3.65 12.52
CA LEU A 129 6.91 -3.27 11.75
C LEU A 129 5.75 -4.27 11.94
N LYS A 130 4.57 -3.72 12.12
CA LYS A 130 3.29 -4.46 12.15
C LYS A 130 2.66 -4.44 10.77
N SER A 131 1.58 -5.20 10.58
CA SER A 131 0.75 -5.11 9.37
C SER A 131 0.32 -3.66 9.12
N GLU A 132 0.40 -3.22 7.88
CA GLU A 132 -0.25 -2.00 7.45
C GLU A 132 -1.76 -2.21 7.48
N GLN A 133 -2.51 -1.25 8.02
CA GLN A 133 -3.95 -1.35 8.21
C GLN A 133 -4.63 -0.08 7.72
N GLY A 134 -5.61 -0.25 6.86
CA GLY A 134 -6.36 0.85 6.27
C GLY A 134 -7.86 0.65 6.35
N TRP A 135 -8.57 1.74 6.56
CA TRP A 135 -10.02 1.86 6.42
C TRP A 135 -10.30 2.68 5.17
N GLN A 136 -11.20 2.23 4.35
CA GLN A 136 -11.59 2.92 3.13
C GLN A 136 -13.10 3.05 3.05
N MET A 137 -13.55 4.24 2.67
CA MET A 137 -14.93 4.48 2.27
C MET A 137 -14.90 5.17 0.92
N ASP A 138 -15.65 4.65 -0.02
CA ASP A 138 -15.85 5.22 -1.33
C ASP A 138 -17.33 5.23 -1.71
N ALA A 139 -17.72 6.24 -2.44
CA ALA A 139 -19.03 6.35 -3.03
C ALA A 139 -18.91 6.67 -4.52
N SER A 140 -19.92 6.37 -5.29
CA SER A 140 -19.99 6.74 -6.70
C SER A 140 -21.43 7.04 -7.07
N TYR A 141 -21.64 8.18 -7.68
CA TYR A 141 -22.92 8.54 -8.31
C TYR A 141 -22.75 8.60 -9.81
N ASN A 142 -23.62 7.88 -10.52
CA ASN A 142 -23.63 7.83 -11.96
C ASN A 142 -25.00 8.26 -12.48
N LEU A 143 -25.02 9.27 -13.33
CA LEU A 143 -26.19 9.76 -14.05
C LEU A 143 -26.01 9.46 -15.54
N ARG A 144 -27.05 8.94 -16.19
CA ARG A 144 -27.13 8.78 -17.66
C ARG A 144 -28.43 9.35 -18.18
N TYR A 145 -28.33 10.40 -18.98
CA TYR A 145 -29.52 11.09 -19.50
C TYR A 145 -29.29 11.64 -20.91
N HIS A 146 -30.03 11.15 -21.90
CA HIS A 146 -30.07 11.69 -23.27
C HIS A 146 -28.71 12.11 -23.87
N GLY A 147 -27.72 11.22 -23.86
CA GLY A 147 -26.38 11.52 -24.37
C GLY A 147 -25.45 12.24 -23.39
N LEU A 148 -25.91 12.51 -22.17
CA LEU A 148 -25.08 13.00 -21.06
C LEU A 148 -24.83 11.85 -20.07
N SER A 149 -23.58 11.61 -19.72
CA SER A 149 -23.19 10.77 -18.58
C SER A 149 -22.34 11.57 -17.61
N VAL A 150 -22.69 11.53 -16.34
CA VAL A 150 -21.92 12.16 -15.26
C VAL A 150 -21.57 11.09 -14.23
N SER A 151 -20.31 11.05 -13.84
CA SER A 151 -19.83 10.20 -12.74
C SER A 151 -19.08 11.07 -11.75
N VAL A 152 -19.38 10.90 -10.46
CA VAL A 152 -18.65 11.54 -9.35
C VAL A 152 -18.34 10.47 -8.32
N SER A 153 -17.07 10.35 -7.92
CA SER A 153 -16.58 9.29 -7.07
C SER A 153 -15.68 9.83 -5.94
N PRO A 154 -16.26 10.30 -4.83
CA PRO A 154 -15.51 10.67 -3.65
C PRO A 154 -14.98 9.42 -2.91
N PHE A 155 -13.83 9.57 -2.26
CA PHE A 155 -13.23 8.54 -1.42
C PHE A 155 -12.50 9.13 -0.22
N VAL A 156 -12.37 8.32 0.82
CA VAL A 156 -11.49 8.56 1.96
C VAL A 156 -10.83 7.25 2.37
N SER A 157 -9.52 7.30 2.61
CA SER A 157 -8.72 6.18 3.12
C SER A 157 -7.91 6.66 4.31
N TRP A 158 -8.10 6.04 5.45
CA TRP A 158 -7.35 6.30 6.66
C TRP A 158 -6.55 5.06 7.06
N PHE A 159 -5.26 5.26 7.27
CA PHE A 159 -4.33 4.21 7.68
C PHE A 159 -3.90 4.47 9.13
N SER A 160 -4.08 3.48 9.99
CA SER A 160 -3.55 3.51 11.35
C SER A 160 -2.06 3.16 11.42
N ASN A 161 -1.55 2.53 10.37
CA ASN A 161 -0.15 2.11 10.24
C ASN A 161 0.22 1.99 8.76
N TYR A 162 0.46 3.12 8.09
CA TYR A 162 0.94 3.19 6.70
C TYR A 162 2.46 3.00 6.70
N ILE A 163 2.94 2.00 5.96
CA ILE A 163 4.38 1.70 5.89
C ILE A 163 5.00 2.46 4.73
N PHE A 164 5.98 3.28 5.02
CA PHE A 164 6.70 4.08 4.04
C PHE A 164 8.17 4.23 4.37
N LEU A 165 8.94 4.71 3.39
CA LEU A 165 10.36 4.93 3.52
C LEU A 165 10.64 6.38 3.89
N ARG A 166 11.14 6.62 5.11
CA ARG A 166 11.40 7.95 5.69
C ARG A 166 12.89 8.27 5.67
N PRO A 167 13.31 9.49 5.24
CA PRO A 167 14.68 9.94 5.39
C PRO A 167 15.02 10.11 6.88
N THR A 168 16.21 9.67 7.30
CA THR A 168 16.69 9.81 8.68
C THR A 168 17.41 11.13 8.94
N GLY A 169 17.87 11.80 7.89
CA GLY A 169 18.79 12.95 7.97
C GLY A 169 20.27 12.54 8.00
N GLU A 170 20.58 11.27 8.16
CA GLU A 170 21.95 10.74 8.22
C GLU A 170 22.46 10.32 6.84
N TRP A 171 23.77 10.40 6.65
CA TRP A 171 24.45 9.96 5.44
C TRP A 171 25.07 8.58 5.63
N SER A 172 24.97 7.76 4.61
CA SER A 172 25.57 6.43 4.62
C SER A 172 27.08 6.49 4.41
N VAL A 173 27.80 5.59 5.08
CA VAL A 173 29.22 5.36 4.83
C VAL A 173 29.48 4.41 3.66
N LEU A 174 28.43 3.78 3.12
CA LEU A 174 28.55 2.82 2.05
C LEU A 174 28.92 3.49 0.73
N PRO A 175 29.77 2.86 -0.11
CA PRO A 175 30.12 3.35 -1.44
C PRO A 175 28.86 3.53 -2.29
N HIS A 176 28.80 4.62 -3.03
CA HIS A 176 27.69 4.96 -3.93
C HIS A 176 26.34 5.12 -3.21
N ALA A 177 26.31 5.23 -1.90
CA ALA A 177 25.12 5.53 -1.13
C ALA A 177 25.02 7.03 -0.84
N GLY A 178 23.79 7.54 -0.85
CA GLY A 178 23.46 8.86 -0.38
C GLY A 178 22.95 8.82 1.06
N GLN A 179 21.82 9.48 1.29
CA GLN A 179 21.16 9.54 2.59
C GLN A 179 20.56 8.19 3.00
N ILE A 180 20.54 7.95 4.32
CA ILE A 180 19.90 6.78 4.92
C ILE A 180 18.39 7.02 5.01
N TYR A 181 17.63 6.03 4.57
CA TYR A 181 16.17 5.97 4.66
C TYR A 181 15.78 4.73 5.46
N ARG A 182 14.81 4.87 6.36
CA ARG A 182 14.31 3.76 7.17
C ARG A 182 12.83 3.54 6.91
N TYR A 183 12.44 2.27 6.77
CA TYR A 183 11.03 1.89 6.74
C TYR A 183 10.39 2.13 8.10
N THR A 184 9.25 2.78 8.12
CA THR A 184 8.51 3.11 9.34
C THR A 184 7.02 3.08 9.09
N GLY A 185 6.22 2.93 10.13
CA GLY A 185 4.77 3.04 10.09
C GLY A 185 4.30 4.35 10.70
N ALA A 186 3.32 4.99 10.08
CA ALA A 186 2.66 6.19 10.60
C ALA A 186 1.17 6.19 10.26
N GLU A 187 0.41 7.07 10.92
CA GLU A 187 -0.95 7.35 10.49
C GLU A 187 -0.91 8.16 9.20
N ALA A 188 -1.84 7.87 8.29
CA ALA A 188 -1.98 8.60 7.04
C ALA A 188 -3.45 8.71 6.63
N LEU A 189 -3.83 9.85 6.07
CA LEU A 189 -5.15 10.11 5.53
C LEU A 189 -5.03 10.51 4.06
N PHE A 190 -5.82 9.86 3.22
CA PHE A 190 -6.02 10.22 1.83
C PHE A 190 -7.51 10.47 1.60
N ALA A 191 -7.87 11.60 1.05
CA ALA A 191 -9.25 11.92 0.70
C ALA A 191 -9.28 12.60 -0.66
N GLY A 192 -10.28 12.30 -1.47
CA GLY A 192 -10.36 12.88 -2.79
C GLY A 192 -11.67 12.62 -3.49
N THR A 193 -11.74 13.08 -4.72
CA THR A 193 -12.86 12.81 -5.61
C THR A 193 -12.40 12.83 -7.05
N GLU A 194 -13.01 11.98 -7.85
CA GLU A 194 -12.91 11.99 -9.30
C GLU A 194 -14.27 12.38 -9.88
N ALA A 195 -14.27 13.19 -10.93
CA ALA A 195 -15.47 13.54 -11.67
C ALA A 195 -15.23 13.39 -13.17
N THR A 196 -16.19 12.82 -13.87
CA THR A 196 -16.18 12.67 -15.33
C THR A 196 -17.53 13.05 -15.90
N ILE A 197 -17.51 13.82 -16.98
CA ILE A 197 -18.67 14.18 -17.78
C ILE A 197 -18.41 13.74 -19.20
N ASP A 198 -19.30 12.89 -19.73
CA ASP A 198 -19.33 12.45 -21.13
C ASP A 198 -20.55 13.06 -21.81
N ILE A 199 -20.34 13.75 -22.92
CA ILE A 199 -21.38 14.35 -23.73
C ILE A 199 -21.32 13.72 -25.12
N HIS A 200 -22.39 13.03 -25.50
CA HIS A 200 -22.59 12.49 -26.83
C HIS A 200 -23.55 13.42 -27.58
N PHE A 201 -23.07 14.21 -28.48
CA PHE A 201 -23.90 15.09 -29.29
C PHE A 201 -23.64 14.85 -30.77
N LEU A 202 -24.70 14.89 -31.55
CA LEU A 202 -24.69 14.41 -32.92
C LEU A 202 -24.16 12.97 -33.03
N ARG A 203 -24.48 12.23 -34.08
CA ARG A 203 -24.12 10.79 -34.16
C ARG A 203 -22.63 10.47 -34.16
N SER A 204 -21.75 11.48 -34.26
CA SER A 204 -20.32 11.31 -34.51
C SER A 204 -19.40 11.98 -33.51
N PHE A 205 -19.93 12.71 -32.48
CA PHE A 205 -19.10 13.45 -31.57
C PHE A 205 -19.29 12.99 -30.12
N ASN A 206 -18.19 12.63 -29.49
CA ASN A 206 -18.07 12.34 -28.05
C ASN A 206 -17.12 13.35 -27.45
N TYR A 207 -17.54 14.02 -26.39
CA TYR A 207 -16.71 14.93 -25.63
C TYR A 207 -16.63 14.44 -24.19
N ARG A 208 -15.41 14.29 -23.67
CA ARG A 208 -15.15 13.86 -22.28
C ARG A 208 -14.33 14.91 -21.56
N ILE A 209 -14.81 15.29 -20.38
CA ILE A 209 -14.09 16.10 -19.41
C ILE A 209 -13.93 15.24 -18.16
N SER A 210 -12.72 15.15 -17.63
CA SER A 210 -12.45 14.50 -16.33
C SER A 210 -11.52 15.37 -15.50
N GLY A 211 -11.71 15.29 -14.19
CA GLY A 211 -10.87 15.96 -13.21
C GLY A 211 -10.80 15.13 -11.94
N GLU A 212 -9.70 15.27 -11.23
CA GLU A 212 -9.47 14.63 -9.95
C GLU A 212 -8.87 15.60 -8.95
N TYR A 213 -9.17 15.38 -7.68
CA TYR A 213 -8.56 16.08 -6.57
C TYR A 213 -8.23 15.10 -5.46
N VAL A 214 -6.99 15.14 -4.95
CA VAL A 214 -6.53 14.30 -3.85
C VAL A 214 -5.89 15.19 -2.79
N TYR A 215 -6.32 15.02 -1.55
CA TYR A 215 -5.74 15.60 -0.35
C TYR A 215 -5.06 14.49 0.44
N THR A 216 -3.83 14.75 0.92
CA THR A 216 -3.07 13.81 1.76
C THR A 216 -2.62 14.51 3.03
N TYR A 217 -2.68 13.78 4.14
CA TYR A 217 -2.21 14.21 5.45
C TYR A 217 -1.50 13.04 6.16
N ASN A 218 -0.35 13.36 6.77
CA ASN A 218 0.48 12.43 7.55
C ASN A 218 1.05 13.17 8.76
#